data_46fa1524990906f03556bde152d27afd
#
_entry.id   46fa1524990906f03556bde152d27afd
#
_cell.length_a   1.000
_cell.length_b   1.000
_cell.length_c   1.000
_cell.angle_alpha   90.00
_cell.angle_beta   90.00
_cell.angle_gamma   90.00
#
_symmetry.space_group_name_H-M   'P 1'
#
loop_
_entity.id
_entity.type
_entity.pdbx_description
1 polymer ?
#
loop_
_entity_poly.entity_id
_entity_poly.type
_entity_poly.pdbx_seq_one_letter_code
_entity_poly.pdbx_strand_id
1 'polypeptide(L)'
;LGAILGATGWIFNKGLLKTQDFYVKTLKKIPIQFKTIIPFVMVGILALTIPEVIDGGDSLIESVIGNNIAIKLLIVILVIKFIFTFFSYSSGVPGGIFFPLLAIGALVGAIFGLLLNKYLGISDSLIVNFIVLAMAAQFASIVKAPITGLMLITEMTGTFKHLLPVAITVTVAYLVSDMLNNKPIYESLLEKLLERMNIKFILV
;
A
#
# COMPACT_ATOMS: atom_id res chain seq x y z
N LEU A 1 -12.02 -8.55 6.53
CA LEU A 1 -10.70 -8.14 6.06
C LEU A 1 -10.77 -7.56 4.64
N GLY A 2 -11.25 -8.31 3.64
CA GLY A 2 -11.30 -7.85 2.24
C GLY A 2 -11.98 -6.50 2.04
N ALA A 3 -13.12 -6.26 2.69
CA ALA A 3 -13.81 -4.97 2.60
C ALA A 3 -12.98 -3.79 3.13
N ILE A 4 -12.27 -3.99 4.23
CA ILE A 4 -11.34 -2.98 4.80
C ILE A 4 -10.24 -2.68 3.78
N LEU A 5 -9.67 -3.72 3.15
CA LEU A 5 -8.60 -3.57 2.17
C LEU A 5 -9.06 -2.94 0.86
N GLY A 6 -10.29 -3.16 0.46
CA GLY A 6 -10.91 -2.43 -0.65
C GLY A 6 -11.01 -0.93 -0.38
N ALA A 7 -11.44 -0.57 0.84
CA ALA A 7 -11.53 0.83 1.26
C ALA A 7 -10.14 1.48 1.43
N THR A 8 -9.17 0.77 2.02
CA THR A 8 -7.79 1.28 2.17
C THR A 8 -7.11 1.45 0.82
N GLY A 9 -7.38 0.59 -0.15
CA GLY A 9 -6.90 0.74 -1.53
C GLY A 9 -7.44 2.00 -2.21
N TRP A 10 -8.72 2.28 -2.03
CA TRP A 10 -9.33 3.53 -2.53
C TRP A 10 -8.70 4.77 -1.87
N ILE A 11 -8.49 4.75 -0.52
CA ILE A 11 -7.81 5.82 0.19
C ILE A 11 -6.40 6.03 -0.36
N PHE A 12 -5.67 4.93 -0.60
CA PHE A 12 -4.33 4.97 -1.16
C PHE A 12 -4.29 5.66 -2.53
N ASN A 13 -5.11 5.20 -3.48
CA ASN A 13 -5.14 5.75 -4.83
C ASN A 13 -5.51 7.24 -4.81
N LYS A 14 -6.56 7.61 -4.08
CA LYS A 14 -6.94 9.03 -3.93
C LYS A 14 -5.86 9.87 -3.27
N GLY A 15 -5.24 9.37 -2.21
CA GLY A 15 -4.16 10.06 -1.50
C GLY A 15 -2.96 10.31 -2.40
N LEU A 16 -2.51 9.26 -3.10
CA LEU A 16 -1.37 9.36 -4.01
C LEU A 16 -1.64 10.35 -5.16
N LEU A 17 -2.80 10.24 -5.81
CA LEU A 17 -3.15 11.12 -6.92
C LEU A 17 -3.31 12.59 -6.48
N LYS A 18 -3.88 12.85 -5.29
CA LYS A 18 -3.95 14.21 -4.72
C LYS A 18 -2.58 14.77 -4.37
N THR A 19 -1.69 13.95 -3.82
CA THR A 19 -0.32 14.37 -3.50
C THR A 19 0.46 14.69 -4.77
N GLN A 20 0.28 13.92 -5.84
CA GLN A 20 0.84 14.25 -7.14
C GLN A 20 0.34 15.61 -7.67
N ASP A 21 -0.97 15.87 -7.54
CA ASP A 21 -1.54 17.17 -7.97
C ASP A 21 -0.99 18.32 -7.13
N PHE A 22 -0.78 18.12 -5.83
CA PHE A 22 -0.12 19.08 -4.97
C PHE A 22 1.30 19.40 -5.45
N TYR A 23 2.12 18.40 -5.76
CA TYR A 23 3.47 18.61 -6.29
C TYR A 23 3.46 19.37 -7.62
N VAL A 24 2.52 19.06 -8.50
CA VAL A 24 2.41 19.72 -9.82
C VAL A 24 1.93 21.16 -9.70
N LYS A 25 0.90 21.41 -8.88
CA LYS A 25 0.26 22.73 -8.77
C LYS A 25 1.07 23.68 -7.89
N THR A 26 1.43 23.23 -6.69
CA THR A 26 2.05 24.08 -5.67
C THR A 26 3.55 24.26 -5.90
N LEU A 27 4.22 23.20 -6.33
CA LEU A 27 5.67 23.22 -6.56
C LEU A 27 6.05 23.38 -8.04
N LYS A 28 5.15 23.97 -8.86
CA LYS A 28 5.36 24.13 -10.30
C LYS A 28 6.63 24.91 -10.64
N LYS A 29 6.98 25.92 -9.84
CA LYS A 29 8.16 26.77 -10.06
C LYS A 29 9.47 26.15 -9.55
N ILE A 30 9.40 25.07 -8.79
CA ILE A 30 10.56 24.43 -8.18
C ILE A 30 11.08 23.36 -9.13
N PRO A 31 12.37 23.37 -9.50
CA PRO A 31 12.99 22.29 -10.28
C PRO A 31 12.82 20.93 -9.61
N ILE A 32 12.77 19.87 -10.42
CA ILE A 32 12.51 18.50 -9.91
C ILE A 32 13.54 18.06 -8.88
N GLN A 33 14.79 18.52 -9.01
CA GLN A 33 15.89 18.19 -8.09
C GLN A 33 15.61 18.66 -6.65
N PHE A 34 14.93 19.81 -6.50
CA PHE A 34 14.58 20.34 -5.18
C PHE A 34 13.29 19.74 -4.60
N LYS A 35 12.42 19.15 -5.44
CA LYS A 35 11.23 18.45 -4.97
C LYS A 35 11.57 17.20 -4.17
N THR A 36 12.72 16.59 -4.43
CA THR A 36 13.23 15.42 -3.73
C THR A 36 13.70 15.73 -2.31
N ILE A 37 13.95 17.00 -1.99
CA ILE A 37 14.34 17.41 -0.62
C ILE A 37 13.26 17.02 0.40
N ILE A 38 11.98 17.11 0.01
CA ILE A 38 10.86 16.79 0.91
C ILE A 38 10.95 15.36 1.44
N PRO A 39 10.96 14.31 0.58
CA PRO A 39 11.10 12.95 1.07
C PRO A 39 12.45 12.69 1.75
N PHE A 40 13.54 13.33 1.35
CA PHE A 40 14.83 13.18 2.04
C PHE A 40 14.83 13.74 3.47
N VAL A 41 14.20 14.90 3.69
CA VAL A 41 14.01 15.44 5.04
C VAL A 41 13.13 14.50 5.88
N MET A 42 12.05 13.97 5.28
CA MET A 42 11.21 12.98 5.95
C MET A 42 12.00 11.72 6.33
N VAL A 43 12.83 11.20 5.42
CA VAL A 43 13.73 10.06 5.70
C VAL A 43 14.66 10.38 6.87
N GLY A 44 15.29 11.56 6.88
CA GLY A 44 16.18 11.96 7.98
C GLY A 44 15.49 11.96 9.34
N ILE A 45 14.26 12.47 9.42
CA ILE A 45 13.46 12.45 10.66
C ILE A 45 13.05 11.02 11.04
N LEU A 46 12.56 10.25 10.07
CA LEU A 46 12.11 8.88 10.29
C LEU A 46 13.26 7.94 10.67
N ALA A 47 14.46 8.15 10.13
CA ALA A 47 15.65 7.38 10.49
C ALA A 47 15.99 7.45 11.98
N LEU A 48 15.68 8.58 12.60
CA LEU A 48 15.94 8.79 14.04
C LEU A 48 14.79 8.30 14.94
N THR A 49 13.60 8.04 14.36
CA THR A 49 12.39 7.74 15.15
C THR A 49 11.86 6.32 14.88
N ILE A 50 11.65 5.97 13.62
CA ILE A 50 11.05 4.67 13.20
C ILE A 50 11.74 4.23 11.90
N PRO A 51 12.97 3.70 11.97
CA PRO A 51 13.76 3.37 10.79
C PRO A 51 13.10 2.31 9.89
N GLU A 52 12.26 1.43 10.44
CA GLU A 52 11.58 0.36 9.69
C GLU A 52 10.61 0.89 8.61
N VAL A 53 10.20 2.15 8.70
CA VAL A 53 9.27 2.75 7.73
C VAL A 53 9.98 3.25 6.47
N ILE A 54 11.30 3.47 6.50
CA ILE A 54 12.05 4.22 5.48
C ILE A 54 12.18 3.44 4.17
N ASP A 55 12.50 2.15 4.26
CA ASP A 55 12.76 1.32 3.10
C ASP A 55 11.51 0.98 2.27
N GLY A 56 11.65 0.11 1.28
CA GLY A 56 10.54 -0.38 0.46
C GLY A 56 9.40 -0.96 1.28
N GLY A 57 9.70 -1.57 2.43
CA GLY A 57 8.74 -2.17 3.35
C GLY A 57 8.93 -3.66 3.59
N ASP A 58 9.95 -4.30 3.00
CA ASP A 58 10.29 -5.70 3.25
C ASP A 58 10.73 -5.92 4.68
N SER A 59 11.66 -5.11 5.22
CA SER A 59 12.06 -5.15 6.62
C SER A 59 10.90 -4.87 7.58
N LEU A 60 9.97 -3.98 7.19
CA LEU A 60 8.77 -3.71 7.96
C LEU A 60 7.82 -4.92 8.00
N ILE A 61 7.65 -5.62 6.86
CA ILE A 61 6.84 -6.85 6.79
C ILE A 61 7.44 -7.92 7.69
N GLU A 62 8.76 -8.14 7.64
CA GLU A 62 9.46 -9.09 8.50
C GLU A 62 9.30 -8.74 9.98
N SER A 63 9.46 -7.46 10.34
CA SER A 63 9.29 -6.97 11.71
C SER A 63 7.86 -7.19 12.23
N VAL A 64 6.86 -6.97 11.38
CA VAL A 64 5.44 -7.17 11.73
C VAL A 64 5.10 -8.65 11.91
N ILE A 65 5.74 -9.54 11.13
CA ILE A 65 5.56 -10.99 11.26
C ILE A 65 6.30 -11.53 12.47
N GLY A 66 7.52 -11.03 12.74
CA GLY A 66 8.43 -11.57 13.75
C GLY A 66 8.24 -11.04 15.18
N ASN A 67 7.61 -9.89 15.36
CA ASN A 67 7.56 -9.18 16.63
C ASN A 67 6.12 -8.90 17.09
N ASN A 68 5.88 -9.03 18.39
CA ASN A 68 4.62 -8.61 19.04
C ASN A 68 4.56 -7.08 19.18
N ILE A 69 4.26 -6.40 18.08
CA ILE A 69 4.14 -4.94 18.07
C ILE A 69 2.78 -4.51 18.60
N ALA A 70 2.75 -3.52 19.49
CA ALA A 70 1.49 -3.01 20.04
C ALA A 70 0.59 -2.42 18.93
N ILE A 71 -0.72 -2.69 18.96
CA ILE A 71 -1.69 -2.20 17.95
C ILE A 71 -1.60 -0.68 17.74
N LYS A 72 -1.42 0.09 18.82
CA LYS A 72 -1.27 1.56 18.72
C LYS A 72 -0.08 1.95 17.85
N LEU A 73 1.06 1.27 18.02
CA LEU A 73 2.27 1.53 17.24
C LEU A 73 2.06 1.14 15.78
N LEU A 74 1.41 0.00 15.50
CA LEU A 74 1.08 -0.42 14.13
C LEU A 74 0.19 0.60 13.40
N ILE A 75 -0.79 1.20 14.09
CA ILE A 75 -1.63 2.26 13.51
C ILE A 75 -0.80 3.51 13.19
N VAL A 76 0.10 3.91 14.08
CA VAL A 76 1.00 5.06 13.83
C VAL A 76 1.91 4.78 12.64
N ILE A 77 2.54 3.60 12.61
CA ILE A 77 3.39 3.17 11.49
C ILE A 77 2.60 3.16 10.18
N LEU A 78 1.36 2.64 10.18
CA LEU A 78 0.49 2.60 9.01
C LEU A 78 0.25 4.02 8.44
N VAL A 79 -0.12 4.97 9.30
CA VAL A 79 -0.37 6.36 8.88
C VAL A 79 0.91 7.00 8.33
N ILE A 80 2.03 6.81 9.01
CA ILE A 80 3.33 7.34 8.56
C ILE A 80 3.72 6.71 7.22
N LYS A 81 3.54 5.39 7.05
CA LYS A 81 3.85 4.69 5.79
C LYS A 81 3.01 5.20 4.62
N PHE A 82 1.72 5.46 4.83
CA PHE A 82 0.86 6.10 3.82
C PHE A 82 1.42 7.46 3.41
N ILE A 83 1.66 8.34 4.38
CA ILE A 83 2.15 9.71 4.14
C ILE A 83 3.51 9.68 3.44
N PHE A 84 4.45 8.91 3.98
CA PHE A 84 5.80 8.79 3.42
C PHE A 84 5.77 8.27 1.97
N THR A 85 4.98 7.22 1.68
CA THR A 85 4.83 6.67 0.33
C THR A 85 4.25 7.71 -0.63
N PHE A 86 3.24 8.49 -0.21
CA PHE A 86 2.64 9.51 -1.06
C PHE A 86 3.64 10.60 -1.44
N PHE A 87 4.38 11.13 -0.47
CA PHE A 87 5.36 12.19 -0.73
C PHE A 87 6.58 11.68 -1.49
N SER A 88 7.08 10.51 -1.15
CA SER A 88 8.23 9.89 -1.81
C SER A 88 7.96 9.63 -3.28
N TYR A 89 6.84 8.94 -3.59
CA TYR A 89 6.49 8.62 -4.97
C TYR A 89 6.14 9.87 -5.80
N SER A 90 5.47 10.85 -5.20
CA SER A 90 5.06 12.08 -5.89
C SER A 90 6.22 13.04 -6.16
N SER A 91 7.39 12.84 -5.56
CA SER A 91 8.58 13.70 -5.77
C SER A 91 9.13 13.64 -7.20
N GLY A 92 8.78 12.59 -7.96
CA GLY A 92 9.21 12.39 -9.34
C GLY A 92 10.52 11.62 -9.48
N VAL A 93 11.05 11.09 -8.39
CA VAL A 93 12.18 10.13 -8.43
C VAL A 93 11.66 8.79 -8.95
N PRO A 94 12.38 8.14 -9.87
CA PRO A 94 12.03 6.78 -10.31
C PRO A 94 12.01 5.82 -9.12
N GLY A 95 10.90 5.14 -8.92
CA GLY A 95 10.72 4.18 -7.84
C GLY A 95 9.45 3.36 -8.01
N GLY A 96 9.42 2.17 -7.40
CA GLY A 96 8.26 1.28 -7.40
C GLY A 96 7.35 1.52 -6.21
N ILE A 97 6.05 1.36 -6.41
CA ILE A 97 5.06 1.38 -5.30
C ILE A 97 4.73 -0.03 -4.80
N PHE A 98 5.30 -1.07 -5.41
CA PHE A 98 4.94 -2.46 -5.16
C PHE A 98 5.13 -2.87 -3.69
N PHE A 99 6.36 -2.79 -3.18
CA PHE A 99 6.63 -3.14 -1.77
C PHE A 99 5.90 -2.26 -0.76
N PRO A 100 5.80 -0.93 -0.93
CA PRO A 100 4.94 -0.09 -0.09
C PRO A 100 3.48 -0.54 -0.04
N LEU A 101 2.90 -1.03 -1.14
CA LEU A 101 1.54 -1.57 -1.15
C LEU A 101 1.41 -2.82 -0.28
N LEU A 102 2.36 -3.75 -0.42
CA LEU A 102 2.40 -4.97 0.38
C LEU A 102 2.59 -4.66 1.86
N ALA A 103 3.49 -3.74 2.21
CA ALA A 103 3.74 -3.33 3.59
C ALA A 103 2.49 -2.70 4.25
N ILE A 104 1.76 -1.85 3.52
CA ILE A 104 0.48 -1.30 3.99
C ILE A 104 -0.54 -2.44 4.21
N GLY A 105 -0.62 -3.39 3.27
CA GLY A 105 -1.45 -4.57 3.42
C GLY A 105 -1.08 -5.39 4.66
N ALA A 106 0.20 -5.64 4.88
CA ALA A 106 0.72 -6.37 6.03
C ALA A 106 0.34 -5.70 7.35
N LEU A 107 0.49 -4.38 7.46
CA LEU A 107 0.10 -3.60 8.64
C LEU A 107 -1.40 -3.70 8.92
N VAL A 108 -2.25 -3.55 7.90
CA VAL A 108 -3.70 -3.69 8.04
C VAL A 108 -4.07 -5.11 8.46
N GLY A 109 -3.43 -6.12 7.87
CA GLY A 109 -3.61 -7.53 8.22
C GLY A 109 -3.22 -7.84 9.67
N ALA A 110 -2.08 -7.32 10.12
CA ALA A 110 -1.60 -7.46 11.49
C ALA A 110 -2.55 -6.79 12.49
N ILE A 111 -2.97 -5.56 12.24
CA ILE A 111 -3.93 -4.85 13.09
C ILE A 111 -5.24 -5.65 13.17
N PHE A 112 -5.75 -6.13 12.04
CA PHE A 112 -6.97 -6.92 11.99
C PHE A 112 -6.81 -8.23 12.78
N GLY A 113 -5.73 -8.99 12.57
CA GLY A 113 -5.44 -10.23 13.28
C GLY A 113 -5.31 -10.03 14.78
N LEU A 114 -4.58 -8.99 15.22
CA LEU A 114 -4.43 -8.67 16.65
C LEU A 114 -5.75 -8.23 17.30
N LEU A 115 -6.62 -7.52 16.57
CA LEU A 115 -7.95 -7.18 17.07
C LEU A 115 -8.81 -8.44 17.24
N LEU A 116 -8.79 -9.36 16.29
CA LEU A 116 -9.50 -10.62 16.41
C LEU A 116 -8.94 -11.50 17.55
N ASN A 117 -7.63 -11.54 17.70
CA ASN A 117 -7.00 -12.23 18.83
C ASN A 117 -7.50 -11.67 20.16
N LYS A 118 -7.47 -10.35 20.31
CA LYS A 118 -7.88 -9.66 21.54
C LYS A 118 -9.36 -9.82 21.88
N TYR A 119 -10.26 -9.76 20.89
CA TYR A 119 -11.71 -9.75 21.14
C TYR A 119 -12.38 -11.11 20.96
N LEU A 120 -11.84 -11.98 20.11
CA LEU A 120 -12.41 -13.29 19.79
C LEU A 120 -11.53 -14.46 20.24
N GLY A 121 -10.33 -14.19 20.79
CA GLY A 121 -9.45 -15.22 21.32
C GLY A 121 -8.86 -16.15 20.25
N ILE A 122 -8.70 -15.69 18.99
CA ILE A 122 -8.07 -16.51 17.97
C ILE A 122 -6.58 -16.72 18.27
N SER A 123 -6.02 -17.84 17.80
CA SER A 123 -4.61 -18.16 17.99
C SER A 123 -3.68 -17.15 17.32
N ASP A 124 -2.57 -16.80 17.98
CA ASP A 124 -1.52 -15.92 17.45
C ASP A 124 -0.95 -16.41 16.11
N SER A 125 -0.89 -17.74 15.92
CA SER A 125 -0.44 -18.36 14.67
C SER A 125 -1.29 -17.97 13.45
N LEU A 126 -2.54 -17.55 13.63
CA LEU A 126 -3.42 -17.10 12.56
C LEU A 126 -3.17 -15.65 12.14
N ILE A 127 -2.48 -14.86 12.96
CA ILE A 127 -2.18 -13.46 12.64
C ILE A 127 -1.34 -13.37 11.36
N VAL A 128 -0.34 -14.23 11.21
CA VAL A 128 0.49 -14.29 10.00
C VAL A 128 -0.35 -14.58 8.76
N ASN A 129 -1.36 -15.44 8.88
CA ASN A 129 -2.27 -15.74 7.77
C ASN A 129 -3.06 -14.48 7.36
N PHE A 130 -3.55 -13.68 8.32
CA PHE A 130 -4.23 -12.42 8.00
C PHE A 130 -3.29 -11.40 7.36
N ILE A 131 -2.01 -11.36 7.73
CA ILE A 131 -0.99 -10.52 7.09
C ILE A 131 -0.86 -10.90 5.61
N VAL A 132 -0.64 -12.18 5.33
CA VAL A 132 -0.48 -12.70 3.96
C VAL A 132 -1.71 -12.43 3.09
N LEU A 133 -2.91 -12.72 3.62
CA LEU A 133 -4.19 -12.45 2.95
C LEU A 133 -4.34 -10.96 2.62
N ALA A 134 -3.94 -10.10 3.57
CA ALA A 134 -4.06 -8.66 3.42
C ALA A 134 -3.09 -8.07 2.40
N MET A 135 -1.87 -8.61 2.30
CA MET A 135 -0.89 -8.18 1.29
C MET A 135 -1.45 -8.39 -0.13
N ALA A 136 -1.97 -9.60 -0.42
CA ALA A 136 -2.58 -9.91 -1.71
C ALA A 136 -3.78 -9.02 -2.02
N ALA A 137 -4.68 -8.85 -1.06
CA ALA A 137 -5.91 -8.11 -1.24
C ALA A 137 -5.67 -6.59 -1.37
N GLN A 138 -4.68 -6.04 -0.66
CA GLN A 138 -4.27 -4.64 -0.80
C GLN A 138 -3.72 -4.37 -2.20
N PHE A 139 -2.84 -5.25 -2.69
CA PHE A 139 -2.34 -5.17 -4.06
C PHE A 139 -3.49 -5.20 -5.08
N ALA A 140 -4.38 -6.18 -4.98
CA ALA A 140 -5.51 -6.34 -5.89
C ALA A 140 -6.46 -5.15 -5.90
N SER A 141 -6.71 -4.53 -4.74
CA SER A 141 -7.61 -3.37 -4.61
C SER A 141 -7.04 -2.09 -5.24
N ILE A 142 -5.72 -1.93 -5.25
CA ILE A 142 -5.01 -0.74 -5.75
C ILE A 142 -4.69 -0.88 -7.24
N VAL A 143 -4.12 -2.01 -7.63
CA VAL A 143 -3.64 -2.28 -8.99
C VAL A 143 -4.77 -2.77 -9.91
N LYS A 144 -5.86 -3.30 -9.31
CA LYS A 144 -6.97 -3.94 -10.03
C LYS A 144 -6.56 -5.21 -10.76
N ALA A 145 -5.59 -5.94 -10.22
CA ALA A 145 -5.09 -7.19 -10.77
C ALA A 145 -5.25 -8.35 -9.76
N PRO A 146 -6.48 -8.89 -9.56
CA PRO A 146 -6.76 -9.88 -8.53
C PRO A 146 -6.01 -11.19 -8.72
N ILE A 147 -5.90 -11.69 -9.95
CA ILE A 147 -5.18 -12.93 -10.26
C ILE A 147 -3.69 -12.76 -9.98
N THR A 148 -3.11 -11.63 -10.38
CA THR A 148 -1.70 -11.33 -10.12
C THR A 148 -1.42 -11.27 -8.62
N GLY A 149 -2.28 -10.60 -7.84
CA GLY A 149 -2.14 -10.52 -6.38
C GLY A 149 -2.19 -11.89 -5.70
N LEU A 150 -3.10 -12.76 -6.16
CA LEU A 150 -3.22 -14.13 -5.67
C LEU A 150 -1.99 -14.97 -5.99
N MET A 151 -1.54 -14.97 -7.23
CA MET A 151 -0.38 -15.77 -7.67
C MET A 151 0.91 -15.32 -7.00
N LEU A 152 1.10 -13.99 -6.90
CA LEU A 152 2.28 -13.41 -6.30
C LEU A 152 2.45 -13.82 -4.84
N ILE A 153 1.40 -13.74 -4.04
CA ILE A 153 1.45 -14.15 -2.63
C ILE A 153 1.60 -15.66 -2.49
N THR A 154 0.99 -16.43 -3.39
CA THR A 154 1.16 -17.89 -3.40
C THR A 154 2.62 -18.27 -3.69
N GLU A 155 3.28 -17.55 -4.61
CA GLU A 155 4.69 -17.74 -4.94
C GLU A 155 5.61 -17.29 -3.78
N MET A 156 5.36 -16.12 -3.19
CA MET A 156 6.13 -15.62 -2.03
C MET A 156 6.05 -16.55 -0.82
N THR A 157 4.91 -17.17 -0.58
CA THR A 157 4.73 -18.10 0.57
C THR A 157 5.15 -19.53 0.26
N GLY A 158 5.38 -19.86 -1.01
CA GLY A 158 5.74 -21.21 -1.46
C GLY A 158 4.69 -22.27 -1.18
N THR A 159 3.42 -21.88 -0.92
CA THR A 159 2.38 -22.82 -0.52
C THR A 159 1.01 -22.48 -1.11
N PHE A 160 0.29 -23.50 -1.57
CA PHE A 160 -1.09 -23.39 -2.06
C PHE A 160 -2.16 -23.53 -0.96
N LYS A 161 -1.76 -23.78 0.28
CA LYS A 161 -2.71 -24.02 1.39
C LYS A 161 -3.66 -22.84 1.64
N HIS A 162 -3.22 -21.63 1.35
CA HIS A 162 -3.99 -20.40 1.56
C HIS A 162 -4.70 -19.90 0.30
N LEU A 163 -4.65 -20.63 -0.81
CA LEU A 163 -5.17 -20.19 -2.11
C LEU A 163 -6.64 -19.75 -2.03
N LEU A 164 -7.50 -20.58 -1.42
CA LEU A 164 -8.93 -20.28 -1.33
C LEU A 164 -9.22 -19.06 -0.44
N PRO A 165 -8.69 -18.95 0.79
CA PRO A 165 -8.85 -17.75 1.60
C PRO A 165 -8.30 -16.48 0.93
N VAL A 166 -7.15 -16.58 0.25
CA VAL A 166 -6.57 -15.47 -0.53
C VAL A 166 -7.52 -15.06 -1.64
N ALA A 167 -8.01 -16.01 -2.44
CA ALA A 167 -8.92 -15.75 -3.56
C ALA A 167 -10.19 -15.02 -3.10
N ILE A 168 -10.81 -15.47 -2.01
CA ILE A 168 -12.00 -14.83 -1.43
C ILE A 168 -11.67 -13.40 -0.98
N THR A 169 -10.59 -13.22 -0.22
CA THR A 169 -10.23 -11.92 0.35
C THR A 169 -9.87 -10.92 -0.76
N VAL A 170 -9.13 -11.35 -1.76
CA VAL A 170 -8.74 -10.58 -2.95
C VAL A 170 -9.96 -10.16 -3.75
N THR A 171 -10.89 -11.11 -4.01
CA THR A 171 -12.11 -10.82 -4.77
C THR A 171 -12.99 -9.81 -4.04
N VAL A 172 -13.19 -9.96 -2.73
CA VAL A 172 -13.96 -8.99 -1.94
C VAL A 172 -13.30 -7.61 -1.95
N ALA A 173 -11.98 -7.54 -1.78
CA ALA A 173 -11.25 -6.27 -1.81
C ALA A 173 -11.34 -5.58 -3.17
N TYR A 174 -11.20 -6.36 -4.25
CA TYR A 174 -11.39 -5.87 -5.62
C TYR A 174 -12.79 -5.29 -5.83
N LEU A 175 -13.85 -6.04 -5.47
CA LEU A 175 -15.24 -5.62 -5.64
C LEU A 175 -15.56 -4.36 -4.83
N VAL A 176 -15.16 -4.31 -3.56
CA VAL A 176 -15.38 -3.11 -2.72
C VAL A 176 -14.63 -1.90 -3.28
N SER A 177 -13.40 -2.08 -3.72
CA SER A 177 -12.63 -1.03 -4.38
C SER A 177 -13.29 -0.57 -5.68
N ASP A 178 -13.92 -1.49 -6.42
CA ASP A 178 -14.66 -1.18 -7.65
C ASP A 178 -15.93 -0.40 -7.37
N MET A 179 -16.72 -0.83 -6.38
CA MET A 179 -17.92 -0.10 -5.92
C MET A 179 -17.63 1.33 -5.48
N LEU A 180 -16.40 1.61 -5.00
CA LEU A 180 -15.93 2.95 -4.65
C LEU A 180 -15.41 3.75 -5.87
N ASN A 181 -15.62 3.24 -7.10
CA ASN A 181 -15.13 3.84 -8.35
C ASN A 181 -13.61 4.11 -8.31
N ASN A 182 -12.85 3.15 -7.77
CA ASN A 182 -11.40 3.21 -7.71
C ASN A 182 -10.80 2.71 -9.02
N LYS A 183 -10.18 3.59 -9.79
CA LYS A 183 -9.47 3.23 -11.02
C LYS A 183 -8.13 2.54 -10.71
N PRO A 184 -7.60 1.68 -11.61
CA PRO A 184 -6.26 1.13 -11.48
C PRO A 184 -5.22 2.23 -11.29
N ILE A 185 -4.32 2.08 -10.33
CA ILE A 185 -3.37 3.15 -10.00
C ILE A 185 -2.42 3.45 -11.16
N TYR A 186 -1.91 2.42 -11.85
CA TYR A 186 -0.97 2.61 -12.96
C TYR A 186 -1.60 3.31 -14.15
N GLU A 187 -2.84 3.00 -14.50
CA GLU A 187 -3.60 3.71 -15.55
C GLU A 187 -3.81 5.17 -15.16
N SER A 188 -4.24 5.42 -13.93
CA SER A 188 -4.43 6.79 -13.43
C SER A 188 -3.15 7.61 -13.41
N LEU A 189 -2.01 6.99 -13.13
CA LEU A 189 -0.70 7.63 -13.17
C LEU A 189 -0.27 7.92 -14.60
N LEU A 190 -0.54 7.00 -15.53
CA LEU A 190 -0.27 7.17 -16.95
C LEU A 190 -1.14 8.28 -17.55
N GLU A 191 -2.46 8.26 -17.28
CA GLU A 191 -3.38 9.34 -17.70
C GLU A 191 -2.82 10.71 -17.30
N LYS A 192 -2.42 10.89 -16.04
CA LYS A 192 -1.84 12.14 -15.54
C LYS A 192 -0.51 12.51 -16.20
N LEU A 193 0.32 11.53 -16.52
CA LEU A 193 1.58 11.77 -17.21
C LEU A 193 1.33 12.27 -18.63
N LEU A 194 0.43 11.65 -19.37
CA LEU A 194 0.05 12.02 -20.73
C LEU A 194 -0.59 13.40 -20.80
N GLU A 195 -1.48 13.73 -19.85
CA GLU A 195 -2.04 15.07 -19.72
C GLU A 195 -0.95 16.14 -19.55
N ARG A 196 0.08 15.86 -18.75
CA ARG A 196 1.22 16.77 -18.55
C ARG A 196 2.06 16.97 -19.81
N MET A 197 2.20 15.92 -20.62
CA MET A 197 2.94 15.95 -21.89
C MET A 197 2.12 16.52 -23.05
N ASN A 198 0.87 16.90 -22.82
CA ASN A 198 -0.08 17.36 -23.84
C ASN A 198 -0.33 16.35 -24.97
N ILE A 199 -0.16 15.07 -24.68
CA ILE A 199 -0.40 13.97 -25.61
C ILE A 199 -1.82 13.46 -25.37
N LYS A 200 -2.72 13.68 -26.35
CA LYS A 200 -4.04 13.04 -26.34
C LYS A 200 -3.90 11.56 -26.72
N PHE A 201 -4.02 10.68 -25.74
CA PHE A 201 -4.13 9.27 -26.00
C PHE A 201 -5.60 8.95 -26.32
N ILE A 202 -5.85 8.43 -27.51
CA ILE A 202 -7.12 7.78 -27.85
C ILE A 202 -7.01 6.37 -27.28
N LEU A 203 -7.60 6.14 -26.12
CA LEU A 203 -7.79 4.78 -25.60
C LEU A 203 -8.78 4.08 -26.54
N VAL A 204 -8.30 3.09 -27.27
CA VAL A 204 -9.11 2.14 -28.05
C VAL A 204 -9.67 1.09 -27.10
#